data_fd05e4dcc136706a197ccd016caf297b
#
_entry.id   fd05e4dcc136706a197ccd016caf297b
#
_cell.length_a   1.000
_cell.length_b   1.000
_cell.length_c   1.000
_cell.angle_alpha   90.00
_cell.angle_beta   90.00
_cell.angle_gamma   90.00
#
_symmetry.space_group_name_H-M   'P 1'
#
loop_
_entity.id
_entity.type
_entity.pdbx_description
1 polymer ?
#
loop_
_entity_poly.entity_id
_entity_poly.type
_entity_poly.pdbx_seq_one_letter_code
_entity_poly.pdbx_strand_id
1 'polypeptide(L)'
;VTTPAGAAGTAGDGVMVRAEQVHKSFGSVEVLKGIDLEVRSGEVCCLLGPSGSGKSTFLRCINHLEKINAGRIRVDGELIGYRERGGKLHEMREKEIATQRRAIGMVFQRFNLFPHMTALQNVAEAPVLSGRERKAAARDRAAALLQRVGLGDKLGNYPGQLSGGQQQRVAIARALAMQPKLMLFDEPTSALDPELVGEVLDVMKDLARDGMTMIVVTHEIGFAREVGDSLIFMDDGVVVESGAPREVIANPRHDRTKAFLAKVL
;
A
#
# COMPACT_ATOMS: atom_id res chain seq x y z
N VAL A 1 20.61 8.80 37.06
CA VAL A 1 20.48 9.18 35.64
C VAL A 1 19.07 8.85 35.25
N THR A 2 18.21 9.87 35.23
CA THR A 2 16.79 9.81 34.94
C THR A 2 16.58 9.78 33.42
N THR A 3 15.94 8.72 32.92
CA THR A 3 15.45 8.60 31.52
C THR A 3 14.18 9.44 31.40
N PRO A 4 14.03 10.31 30.38
CA PRO A 4 12.82 11.09 30.20
C PRO A 4 11.68 10.20 29.65
N ALA A 5 10.50 10.39 30.22
CA ALA A 5 9.24 9.77 29.83
C ALA A 5 8.89 10.11 28.38
N GLY A 6 8.44 9.05 27.66
CA GLY A 6 8.03 9.14 26.27
C GLY A 6 6.92 10.16 26.05
N ALA A 7 7.16 11.08 25.15
CA ALA A 7 6.19 12.06 24.68
C ALA A 7 5.07 11.34 23.91
N ALA A 8 3.82 11.60 24.32
CA ALA A 8 2.63 11.28 23.54
C ALA A 8 2.74 11.97 22.19
N GLY A 9 2.65 11.21 21.07
CA GLY A 9 2.76 11.72 19.72
C GLY A 9 1.68 12.77 19.45
N THR A 10 2.10 13.98 19.20
CA THR A 10 1.26 15.08 18.74
C THR A 10 0.89 14.85 17.27
N ALA A 11 -0.37 14.94 16.94
CA ALA A 11 -0.83 15.11 15.56
C ALA A 11 -0.16 16.38 15.00
N GLY A 12 0.76 16.23 13.99
CA GLY A 12 1.35 17.41 13.38
C GLY A 12 2.74 17.31 12.77
N ASP A 13 3.39 16.13 12.71
CA ASP A 13 4.75 16.05 12.13
C ASP A 13 4.78 15.68 10.63
N GLY A 14 3.62 15.61 9.95
CA GLY A 14 3.53 15.30 8.53
C GLY A 14 3.81 13.83 8.18
N VAL A 15 3.96 12.97 9.18
CA VAL A 15 4.21 11.53 8.99
C VAL A 15 2.90 10.79 8.80
N MET A 16 2.74 10.11 7.66
CA MET A 16 1.58 9.28 7.36
C MET A 16 1.74 7.86 7.91
N VAL A 17 2.90 7.25 7.71
CA VAL A 17 3.19 5.89 8.22
C VAL A 17 4.46 5.92 9.05
N ARG A 18 4.40 5.36 10.26
CA ARG A 18 5.57 5.09 11.10
C ARG A 18 5.54 3.66 11.57
N ALA A 19 6.53 2.89 11.17
CA ALA A 19 6.80 1.53 11.63
C ALA A 19 8.04 1.53 12.51
N GLU A 20 7.95 0.92 13.68
CA GLU A 20 9.02 0.89 14.69
C GLU A 20 9.26 -0.55 15.10
N GLN A 21 10.45 -1.06 14.78
CA GLN A 21 10.92 -2.42 15.12
C GLN A 21 9.87 -3.49 14.86
N VAL A 22 9.34 -3.50 13.62
CA VAL A 22 8.26 -4.41 13.24
C VAL A 22 8.80 -5.80 12.98
N HIS A 23 8.35 -6.77 13.78
CA HIS A 23 8.65 -8.18 13.64
C HIS A 23 7.41 -8.99 13.24
N LYS A 24 7.59 -9.95 12.33
CA LYS A 24 6.53 -10.89 11.92
C LYS A 24 7.11 -12.26 11.68
N SER A 25 6.47 -13.27 12.30
CA SER A 25 6.80 -14.69 12.08
C SER A 25 5.56 -15.46 11.65
N PHE A 26 5.78 -16.48 10.83
CA PHE A 26 4.81 -17.53 10.51
C PHE A 26 5.34 -18.87 11.03
N GLY A 27 4.76 -19.37 12.11
CA GLY A 27 5.33 -20.49 12.84
C GLY A 27 6.74 -20.19 13.35
N SER A 28 7.72 -20.98 12.96
CA SER A 28 9.14 -20.79 13.33
C SER A 28 9.92 -19.87 12.39
N VAL A 29 9.32 -19.44 11.27
CA VAL A 29 10.02 -18.60 10.27
C VAL A 29 9.76 -17.13 10.55
N GLU A 30 10.81 -16.38 10.91
CA GLU A 30 10.74 -14.92 11.05
C GLU A 30 10.91 -14.27 9.67
N VAL A 31 9.87 -13.57 9.21
CA VAL A 31 9.79 -12.93 7.89
C VAL A 31 10.13 -11.45 7.94
N LEU A 32 9.76 -10.75 9.02
CA LEU A 32 10.17 -9.37 9.27
C LEU A 32 10.98 -9.33 10.56
N LYS A 33 12.17 -8.76 10.47
CA LYS A 33 13.22 -8.84 11.51
C LYS A 33 13.58 -7.45 12.04
N GLY A 34 12.57 -6.69 12.50
CA GLY A 34 12.78 -5.34 13.04
C GLY A 34 12.79 -4.27 11.95
N ILE A 35 11.68 -4.12 11.22
CA ILE A 35 11.55 -3.08 10.19
C ILE A 35 11.24 -1.74 10.84
N ASP A 36 12.09 -0.76 10.53
CA ASP A 36 11.87 0.66 10.79
C ASP A 36 11.60 1.37 9.47
N LEU A 37 10.50 2.15 9.42
CA LEU A 37 10.09 2.91 8.24
C LEU A 37 9.31 4.14 8.64
N GLU A 38 9.58 5.25 7.96
CA GLU A 38 8.77 6.46 8.03
C GLU A 38 8.42 6.93 6.63
N VAL A 39 7.12 7.24 6.39
CA VAL A 39 6.61 7.78 5.12
C VAL A 39 5.80 9.03 5.45
N ARG A 40 6.09 10.13 4.77
CA ARG A 40 5.39 11.40 4.95
C ARG A 40 4.09 11.47 4.16
N SER A 41 3.21 12.38 4.56
CA SER A 41 1.98 12.66 3.80
C SER A 41 2.33 13.19 2.42
N GLY A 42 1.68 12.63 1.38
CA GLY A 42 1.93 12.96 -0.04
C GLY A 42 3.15 12.26 -0.64
N GLU A 43 3.93 11.51 0.14
CA GLU A 43 5.13 10.81 -0.32
C GLU A 43 4.77 9.50 -1.05
N VAL A 44 5.52 9.20 -2.11
CA VAL A 44 5.54 7.91 -2.80
C VAL A 44 6.78 7.12 -2.37
N CYS A 45 6.58 6.14 -1.50
CA CYS A 45 7.64 5.24 -1.02
C CYS A 45 7.64 3.94 -1.84
N CYS A 46 8.73 3.63 -2.54
CA CYS A 46 8.90 2.41 -3.31
C CYS A 46 9.66 1.35 -2.52
N LEU A 47 9.11 0.15 -2.39
CA LEU A 47 9.74 -1.01 -1.78
C LEU A 47 10.26 -1.95 -2.86
N LEU A 48 11.57 -2.14 -2.94
CA LEU A 48 12.25 -3.07 -3.83
C LEU A 48 12.90 -4.21 -3.07
N GLY A 49 13.24 -5.29 -3.76
CA GLY A 49 13.97 -6.43 -3.21
C GLY A 49 13.54 -7.76 -3.81
N PRO A 50 14.29 -8.84 -3.56
CA PRO A 50 14.00 -10.16 -4.10
C PRO A 50 12.67 -10.72 -3.59
N SER A 51 12.12 -11.72 -4.31
CA SER A 51 10.93 -12.45 -3.83
C SER A 51 11.25 -13.11 -2.49
N GLY A 52 10.30 -13.11 -1.57
CA GLY A 52 10.47 -13.64 -0.22
C GLY A 52 11.16 -12.70 0.78
N SER A 53 11.59 -11.49 0.40
CA SER A 53 12.23 -10.55 1.34
C SER A 53 11.29 -9.90 2.37
N GLY A 54 9.98 -10.21 2.34
CA GLY A 54 9.01 -9.74 3.33
C GLY A 54 8.19 -8.51 2.91
N LYS A 55 8.38 -7.92 1.72
CA LYS A 55 7.70 -6.69 1.25
C LYS A 55 6.17 -6.76 1.34
N SER A 56 5.55 -7.77 0.72
CA SER A 56 4.10 -7.97 0.75
C SER A 56 3.58 -8.26 2.16
N THR A 57 4.35 -8.98 2.97
CA THR A 57 4.03 -9.21 4.39
C THR A 57 4.02 -7.90 5.16
N PHE A 58 5.00 -7.04 4.92
CA PHE A 58 5.07 -5.72 5.56
C PHE A 58 3.88 -4.84 5.16
N LEU A 59 3.52 -4.76 3.86
CA LEU A 59 2.31 -4.06 3.44
C LEU A 59 1.05 -4.56 4.15
N ARG A 60 0.91 -5.90 4.27
CA ARG A 60 -0.23 -6.51 4.96
C ARG A 60 -0.23 -6.27 6.46
N CYS A 61 0.92 -6.00 7.07
CA CYS A 61 0.99 -5.55 8.45
C CYS A 61 0.51 -4.10 8.60
N ILE A 62 0.79 -3.20 7.64
CA ILE A 62 0.36 -1.79 7.70
C ILE A 62 -1.16 -1.66 7.74
N ASN A 63 -1.92 -2.48 6.98
CA ASN A 63 -3.38 -2.48 7.02
C ASN A 63 -3.99 -3.54 7.96
N HIS A 64 -3.14 -4.16 8.80
CA HIS A 64 -3.54 -5.19 9.76
C HIS A 64 -4.27 -6.40 9.14
N LEU A 65 -3.97 -6.74 7.89
CA LEU A 65 -4.33 -8.04 7.31
C LEU A 65 -3.44 -9.16 7.88
N GLU A 66 -2.20 -8.80 8.25
CA GLU A 66 -1.29 -9.63 9.01
C GLU A 66 -0.97 -8.97 10.36
N LYS A 67 -1.06 -9.73 11.43
CA LYS A 67 -0.73 -9.26 12.78
C LYS A 67 0.78 -9.27 12.97
N ILE A 68 1.34 -8.20 13.52
CA ILE A 68 2.74 -8.15 13.93
C ILE A 68 2.98 -8.97 15.20
N ASN A 69 4.19 -9.49 15.38
CA ASN A 69 4.58 -10.20 16.60
C ASN A 69 5.25 -9.26 17.61
N ALA A 70 5.93 -8.22 17.14
CA ALA A 70 6.51 -7.16 17.98
C ALA A 70 6.62 -5.87 17.18
N GLY A 71 6.93 -4.76 17.87
CA GLY A 71 7.02 -3.43 17.28
C GLY A 71 5.69 -2.67 17.29
N ARG A 72 5.63 -1.60 16.48
CA ARG A 72 4.44 -0.74 16.33
C ARG A 72 4.31 -0.27 14.90
N ILE A 73 3.07 -0.12 14.43
CA ILE A 73 2.76 0.55 13.16
C ILE A 73 1.71 1.62 13.45
N ARG A 74 1.99 2.86 13.06
CA ARG A 74 1.03 3.97 13.12
C ARG A 74 0.74 4.44 11.70
N VAL A 75 -0.52 4.76 11.45
CA VAL A 75 -0.97 5.42 10.20
C VAL A 75 -1.77 6.65 10.60
N ASP A 76 -1.37 7.80 10.08
CA ASP A 76 -1.95 9.10 10.42
C ASP A 76 -2.04 9.33 11.95
N GLY A 77 -0.96 8.95 12.65
CA GLY A 77 -0.84 9.03 14.11
C GLY A 77 -1.55 7.91 14.89
N GLU A 78 -2.47 7.17 14.28
CA GLU A 78 -3.21 6.09 14.94
C GLU A 78 -2.43 4.77 14.96
N LEU A 79 -2.34 4.13 16.12
CA LEU A 79 -1.75 2.80 16.26
C LEU A 79 -2.67 1.75 15.61
N ILE A 80 -2.17 1.03 14.61
CA ILE A 80 -2.97 0.11 13.80
C ILE A 80 -3.16 -1.23 14.52
N GLY A 81 -4.43 -1.62 14.66
CA GLY A 81 -4.86 -2.93 15.20
C GLY A 81 -4.72 -3.08 16.72
N TYR A 82 -4.09 -2.12 17.39
CA TYR A 82 -3.80 -2.23 18.83
C TYR A 82 -4.14 -0.95 19.59
N ARG A 83 -4.35 -1.09 20.90
CA ARG A 83 -4.39 0.00 21.87
C ARG A 83 -3.30 -0.19 22.90
N GLU A 84 -2.62 0.87 23.28
CA GLU A 84 -1.65 0.85 24.35
C GLU A 84 -2.32 1.17 25.69
N ARG A 85 -2.15 0.26 26.66
CA ARG A 85 -2.62 0.43 28.04
C ARG A 85 -1.54 -0.10 28.99
N GLY A 86 -1.06 0.75 29.89
CA GLY A 86 -0.03 0.35 30.87
C GLY A 86 1.26 -0.16 30.21
N GLY A 87 1.68 0.43 29.07
CA GLY A 87 2.86 0.01 28.32
C GLY A 87 2.73 -1.32 27.57
N LYS A 88 1.53 -1.92 27.52
CA LYS A 88 1.25 -3.16 26.78
C LYS A 88 0.31 -2.89 25.62
N LEU A 89 0.53 -3.58 24.52
CA LEU A 89 -0.35 -3.57 23.34
C LEU A 89 -1.49 -4.58 23.54
N HIS A 90 -2.70 -4.09 23.38
CA HIS A 90 -3.93 -4.89 23.41
C HIS A 90 -4.58 -4.83 22.03
N GLU A 91 -4.82 -5.99 21.42
CA GLU A 91 -5.50 -6.06 20.13
C GLU A 91 -6.90 -5.44 20.20
N MET A 92 -7.26 -4.66 19.19
CA MET A 92 -8.58 -4.06 19.05
C MET A 92 -9.59 -5.09 18.57
N ARG A 93 -10.88 -4.81 18.76
CA ARG A 93 -11.95 -5.64 18.21
C ARG A 93 -11.99 -5.49 16.69
N GLU A 94 -12.37 -6.55 15.96
CA GLU A 94 -12.40 -6.57 14.49
C GLU A 94 -13.19 -5.40 13.88
N LYS A 95 -14.30 -4.99 14.48
CA LYS A 95 -15.09 -3.84 14.05
C LYS A 95 -14.30 -2.51 14.09
N GLU A 96 -13.43 -2.35 15.09
CA GLU A 96 -12.60 -1.15 15.25
C GLU A 96 -11.46 -1.16 14.23
N ILE A 97 -10.83 -2.33 14.04
CA ILE A 97 -9.81 -2.57 13.01
C ILE A 97 -10.38 -2.31 11.62
N ALA A 98 -11.59 -2.81 11.33
CA ALA A 98 -12.29 -2.55 10.08
C ALA A 98 -12.53 -1.05 9.84
N THR A 99 -12.73 -0.27 10.92
CA THR A 99 -12.86 1.19 10.82
C THR A 99 -11.52 1.85 10.46
N GLN A 100 -10.40 1.42 11.07
CA GLN A 100 -9.06 1.91 10.71
C GLN A 100 -8.70 1.56 9.26
N ARG A 101 -9.00 0.34 8.80
CA ARG A 101 -8.76 -0.09 7.40
C ARG A 101 -9.44 0.77 6.36
N ARG A 102 -10.52 1.49 6.70
CA ARG A 102 -11.21 2.39 5.75
C ARG A 102 -10.34 3.56 5.29
N ALA A 103 -9.35 3.96 6.10
CA ALA A 103 -8.41 5.02 5.76
C ALA A 103 -7.23 4.53 4.90
N ILE A 104 -7.12 3.21 4.68
CA ILE A 104 -6.00 2.57 3.99
C ILE A 104 -6.54 1.78 2.81
N GLY A 105 -6.32 2.26 1.60
CA GLY A 105 -6.62 1.52 0.37
C GLY A 105 -5.54 0.48 0.09
N MET A 106 -5.92 -0.68 -0.42
CA MET A 106 -4.96 -1.70 -0.84
C MET A 106 -5.32 -2.27 -2.20
N VAL A 107 -4.32 -2.33 -3.07
CA VAL A 107 -4.37 -2.92 -4.41
C VAL A 107 -3.41 -4.11 -4.40
N PHE A 108 -3.92 -5.28 -4.76
CA PHE A 108 -3.19 -6.55 -4.71
C PHE A 108 -2.63 -6.91 -6.09
N GLN A 109 -1.64 -7.78 -6.10
CA GLN A 109 -1.07 -8.39 -7.31
C GLN A 109 -2.15 -9.08 -8.17
N ARG A 110 -3.05 -9.83 -7.55
CA ARG A 110 -4.27 -10.32 -8.19
C ARG A 110 -5.37 -9.31 -7.97
N PHE A 111 -6.16 -9.03 -8.99
CA PHE A 111 -7.16 -7.94 -9.00
C PHE A 111 -8.23 -8.08 -7.92
N ASN A 112 -8.54 -9.32 -7.51
CA ASN A 112 -9.50 -9.66 -6.45
C ASN A 112 -10.87 -8.99 -6.64
N LEU A 113 -11.32 -8.84 -7.90
CA LEU A 113 -12.64 -8.32 -8.20
C LEU A 113 -13.70 -9.39 -7.91
N PHE A 114 -14.89 -8.94 -7.52
CA PHE A 114 -16.04 -9.81 -7.37
C PHE A 114 -16.56 -10.21 -8.76
N PRO A 115 -16.46 -11.50 -9.18
CA PRO A 115 -16.72 -11.90 -10.56
C PRO A 115 -18.21 -11.80 -10.95
N HIS A 116 -19.10 -11.81 -9.96
CA HIS A 116 -20.56 -11.69 -10.12
C HIS A 116 -21.06 -10.23 -10.10
N MET A 117 -20.15 -9.26 -9.97
CA MET A 117 -20.44 -7.82 -9.98
C MET A 117 -19.83 -7.15 -11.20
N THR A 118 -20.52 -6.15 -11.75
CA THR A 118 -19.97 -5.29 -12.80
C THR A 118 -18.84 -4.41 -12.26
N ALA A 119 -18.08 -3.74 -13.14
CA ALA A 119 -17.06 -2.78 -12.74
C ALA A 119 -17.64 -1.71 -11.81
N LEU A 120 -18.77 -1.11 -12.17
CA LEU A 120 -19.47 -0.11 -11.36
C LEU A 120 -19.85 -0.66 -9.97
N GLN A 121 -20.38 -1.88 -9.91
CA GLN A 121 -20.76 -2.50 -8.64
C GLN A 121 -19.55 -2.82 -7.77
N ASN A 122 -18.46 -3.34 -8.36
CA ASN A 122 -17.21 -3.58 -7.63
C ASN A 122 -16.68 -2.32 -6.93
N VAL A 123 -16.81 -1.16 -7.57
CA VAL A 123 -16.33 0.12 -7.02
C VAL A 123 -17.33 0.71 -6.02
N ALA A 124 -18.64 0.62 -6.28
CA ALA A 124 -19.67 1.25 -5.46
C ALA A 124 -19.99 0.50 -4.16
N GLU A 125 -19.69 -0.79 -4.05
CA GLU A 125 -20.20 -1.66 -2.99
C GLU A 125 -19.65 -1.29 -1.60
N ALA A 126 -18.35 -1.10 -1.48
CA ALA A 126 -17.71 -0.86 -0.19
C ALA A 126 -18.18 0.43 0.51
N PRO A 127 -18.33 1.60 -0.15
CA PRO A 127 -18.91 2.80 0.45
C PRO A 127 -20.33 2.60 0.97
N VAL A 128 -21.15 1.81 0.26
CA VAL A 128 -22.53 1.50 0.66
C VAL A 128 -22.56 0.58 1.88
N LEU A 129 -21.85 -0.56 1.83
CA LEU A 129 -21.80 -1.53 2.93
C LEU A 129 -21.22 -0.94 4.22
N SER A 130 -20.26 -0.02 4.09
CA SER A 130 -19.67 0.68 5.25
C SER A 130 -20.59 1.74 5.86
N GLY A 131 -21.74 2.03 5.23
CA GLY A 131 -22.67 3.09 5.64
C GLY A 131 -22.15 4.52 5.43
N ARG A 132 -21.08 4.69 4.67
CA ARG A 132 -20.50 6.02 4.36
C ARG A 132 -21.37 6.80 3.38
N GLU A 133 -21.99 6.11 2.43
CA GLU A 133 -22.75 6.75 1.37
C GLU A 133 -24.07 6.02 1.07
N ARG A 134 -25.03 6.79 0.59
CA ARG A 134 -26.25 6.24 -0.01
C ARG A 134 -25.93 5.64 -1.38
N LYS A 135 -26.65 4.59 -1.77
CA LYS A 135 -26.41 3.81 -2.99
C LYS A 135 -26.31 4.68 -4.27
N ALA A 136 -27.13 5.70 -4.40
CA ALA A 136 -27.08 6.60 -5.57
C ALA A 136 -25.75 7.36 -5.62
N ALA A 137 -25.36 8.03 -4.52
CA ALA A 137 -24.12 8.82 -4.45
C ALA A 137 -22.87 7.92 -4.64
N ALA A 138 -22.87 6.70 -4.07
CA ALA A 138 -21.79 5.74 -4.25
C ALA A 138 -21.66 5.31 -5.72
N ARG A 139 -22.78 5.16 -6.45
CA ARG A 139 -22.78 4.82 -7.89
C ARG A 139 -22.23 5.98 -8.73
N ASP A 140 -22.65 7.20 -8.45
CA ASP A 140 -22.18 8.39 -9.18
C ASP A 140 -20.68 8.57 -8.98
N ARG A 141 -20.18 8.41 -7.75
CA ARG A 141 -18.74 8.42 -7.44
C ARG A 141 -18.00 7.29 -8.13
N ALA A 142 -18.54 6.07 -8.10
CA ALA A 142 -17.94 4.93 -8.75
C ALA A 142 -17.81 5.14 -10.27
N ALA A 143 -18.83 5.72 -10.91
CA ALA A 143 -18.78 6.07 -12.32
C ALA A 143 -17.68 7.12 -12.60
N ALA A 144 -17.59 8.17 -11.79
CA ALA A 144 -16.55 9.19 -11.92
C ALA A 144 -15.13 8.61 -11.72
N LEU A 145 -14.93 7.71 -10.75
CA LEU A 145 -13.66 7.05 -10.53
C LEU A 145 -13.29 6.11 -11.69
N LEU A 146 -14.24 5.35 -12.23
CA LEU A 146 -14.01 4.51 -13.40
C LEU A 146 -13.67 5.35 -14.64
N GLN A 147 -14.32 6.50 -14.83
CA GLN A 147 -13.95 7.43 -15.89
C GLN A 147 -12.54 7.98 -15.69
N ARG A 148 -12.16 8.34 -14.45
CA ARG A 148 -10.81 8.82 -14.09
C ARG A 148 -9.71 7.81 -14.43
N VAL A 149 -9.97 6.50 -14.26
CA VAL A 149 -9.03 5.44 -14.62
C VAL A 149 -9.19 4.95 -16.07
N GLY A 150 -9.89 5.72 -16.95
CA GLY A 150 -10.06 5.44 -18.36
C GLY A 150 -11.02 4.27 -18.67
N LEU A 151 -12.01 4.01 -17.81
CA LEU A 151 -12.96 2.91 -17.94
C LEU A 151 -14.43 3.40 -17.94
N GLY A 152 -14.69 4.63 -18.37
CA GLY A 152 -16.04 5.21 -18.40
C GLY A 152 -17.02 4.47 -19.33
N ASP A 153 -16.52 3.79 -20.36
CA ASP A 153 -17.29 2.96 -21.29
C ASP A 153 -17.49 1.51 -20.81
N LYS A 154 -16.87 1.12 -19.69
CA LYS A 154 -16.85 -0.28 -19.17
C LYS A 154 -17.67 -0.47 -17.89
N LEU A 155 -18.49 0.50 -17.48
CA LEU A 155 -19.24 0.48 -16.22
C LEU A 155 -20.06 -0.81 -16.02
N GLY A 156 -20.67 -1.32 -17.11
CA GLY A 156 -21.53 -2.50 -17.11
C GLY A 156 -20.79 -3.82 -17.30
N ASN A 157 -19.47 -3.80 -17.58
CA ASN A 157 -18.71 -5.02 -17.85
C ASN A 157 -18.41 -5.79 -16.58
N TYR A 158 -18.46 -7.11 -16.66
CA TYR A 158 -18.01 -8.03 -15.62
C TYR A 158 -16.50 -8.26 -15.72
N PRO A 159 -15.82 -8.66 -14.61
CA PRO A 159 -14.37 -8.90 -14.63
C PRO A 159 -13.89 -9.79 -15.77
N GLY A 160 -14.61 -10.87 -16.09
CA GLY A 160 -14.26 -11.78 -17.20
C GLY A 160 -14.36 -11.16 -18.61
N GLN A 161 -14.91 -9.94 -18.73
CA GLN A 161 -15.01 -9.18 -19.99
C GLN A 161 -13.97 -8.06 -20.08
N LEU A 162 -13.07 -7.95 -19.09
CA LEU A 162 -12.05 -6.93 -18.97
C LEU A 162 -10.66 -7.54 -19.12
N SER A 163 -9.75 -6.83 -19.79
CA SER A 163 -8.32 -7.20 -19.80
C SER A 163 -7.72 -7.14 -18.40
N GLY A 164 -6.56 -7.74 -18.19
CA GLY A 164 -5.84 -7.69 -16.91
C GLY A 164 -5.61 -6.25 -16.44
N GLY A 165 -5.10 -5.37 -17.31
CA GLY A 165 -4.89 -3.96 -17.02
C GLY A 165 -6.18 -3.21 -16.69
N GLN A 166 -7.29 -3.53 -17.38
CA GLN A 166 -8.61 -2.98 -17.05
C GLN A 166 -9.10 -3.46 -15.68
N GLN A 167 -8.94 -4.74 -15.35
CA GLN A 167 -9.30 -5.27 -14.04
C GLN A 167 -8.49 -4.60 -12.92
N GLN A 168 -7.21 -4.37 -13.14
CA GLN A 168 -6.35 -3.70 -12.15
C GLN A 168 -6.77 -2.24 -11.96
N ARG A 169 -7.12 -1.53 -13.03
CA ARG A 169 -7.65 -0.16 -12.94
C ARG A 169 -8.99 -0.11 -12.20
N VAL A 170 -9.87 -1.11 -12.38
CA VAL A 170 -11.09 -1.25 -11.54
C VAL A 170 -10.72 -1.47 -10.08
N ALA A 171 -9.71 -2.29 -9.77
CA ALA A 171 -9.25 -2.53 -8.39
C ALA A 171 -8.69 -1.25 -7.74
N ILE A 172 -7.96 -0.42 -8.51
CA ILE A 172 -7.51 0.91 -8.06
C ILE A 172 -8.72 1.82 -7.77
N ALA A 173 -9.67 1.92 -8.71
CA ALA A 173 -10.88 2.73 -8.53
C ALA A 173 -11.69 2.27 -7.30
N ARG A 174 -11.79 0.96 -7.06
CA ARG A 174 -12.45 0.39 -5.88
C ARG A 174 -11.78 0.80 -4.58
N ALA A 175 -10.45 0.80 -4.53
CA ALA A 175 -9.71 1.25 -3.35
C ALA A 175 -9.92 2.77 -3.11
N LEU A 176 -9.89 3.58 -4.18
CA LEU A 176 -10.11 5.02 -4.12
C LEU A 176 -11.55 5.39 -3.70
N ALA A 177 -12.55 4.53 -3.96
CA ALA A 177 -13.94 4.80 -3.60
C ALA A 177 -14.13 4.97 -2.09
N MET A 178 -13.27 4.37 -1.27
CA MET A 178 -13.27 4.52 0.18
C MET A 178 -12.63 5.84 0.65
N GLN A 179 -12.10 6.68 -0.25
CA GLN A 179 -11.37 7.93 0.06
C GLN A 179 -10.25 7.70 1.09
N PRO A 180 -9.31 6.80 0.79
CA PRO A 180 -8.24 6.49 1.71
C PRO A 180 -7.24 7.66 1.84
N LYS A 181 -6.56 7.75 2.97
CA LYS A 181 -5.44 8.67 3.21
C LYS A 181 -4.11 8.09 2.73
N LEU A 182 -4.03 6.76 2.65
CA LEU A 182 -2.86 5.98 2.24
C LEU A 182 -3.28 4.92 1.25
N MET A 183 -2.54 4.77 0.16
CA MET A 183 -2.69 3.68 -0.80
C MET A 183 -1.49 2.72 -0.73
N LEU A 184 -1.77 1.45 -0.58
CA LEU A 184 -0.80 0.35 -0.59
C LEU A 184 -0.93 -0.43 -1.89
N PHE A 185 0.17 -0.62 -2.61
CA PHE A 185 0.22 -1.37 -3.86
C PHE A 185 1.15 -2.57 -3.70
N ASP A 186 0.61 -3.78 -3.78
CA ASP A 186 1.36 -5.03 -3.67
C ASP A 186 1.57 -5.62 -5.07
N GLU A 187 2.69 -5.25 -5.72
CA GLU A 187 3.08 -5.67 -7.08
C GLU A 187 1.95 -5.49 -8.11
N PRO A 188 1.43 -4.28 -8.33
CA PRO A 188 0.20 -4.04 -9.08
C PRO A 188 0.29 -4.40 -10.58
N THR A 189 1.49 -4.61 -11.12
CA THR A 189 1.74 -4.88 -12.54
C THR A 189 2.20 -6.31 -12.82
N SER A 190 2.61 -7.07 -11.80
CA SER A 190 3.29 -8.37 -11.98
C SER A 190 2.42 -9.49 -12.57
N ALA A 191 1.08 -9.33 -12.55
CA ALA A 191 0.13 -10.27 -13.16
C ALA A 191 -0.37 -9.80 -14.54
N LEU A 192 0.27 -8.78 -15.14
CA LEU A 192 -0.14 -8.18 -16.41
C LEU A 192 0.83 -8.54 -17.54
N ASP A 193 0.30 -8.59 -18.75
CA ASP A 193 1.10 -8.60 -19.96
C ASP A 193 1.88 -7.28 -20.07
N PRO A 194 3.14 -7.29 -20.56
CA PRO A 194 4.00 -6.10 -20.61
C PRO A 194 3.36 -4.89 -21.32
N GLU A 195 2.55 -5.13 -22.34
CA GLU A 195 1.85 -4.07 -23.09
C GLU A 195 0.77 -3.35 -22.27
N LEU A 196 0.26 -3.99 -21.20
CA LEU A 196 -0.79 -3.42 -20.34
C LEU A 196 -0.25 -2.72 -19.08
N VAL A 197 1.05 -2.89 -18.79
CA VAL A 197 1.71 -2.31 -17.60
C VAL A 197 1.64 -0.79 -17.62
N GLY A 198 1.90 -0.16 -18.79
CA GLY A 198 1.93 1.29 -18.93
C GLY A 198 0.64 1.97 -18.48
N GLU A 199 -0.53 1.43 -18.87
CA GLU A 199 -1.84 1.98 -18.50
C GLU A 199 -2.10 2.02 -16.99
N VAL A 200 -1.60 1.03 -16.24
CA VAL A 200 -1.72 0.96 -14.78
C VAL A 200 -0.74 1.93 -14.12
N LEU A 201 0.50 1.98 -14.60
CA LEU A 201 1.52 2.91 -14.09
C LEU A 201 1.11 4.37 -14.32
N ASP A 202 0.48 4.71 -15.44
CA ASP A 202 0.00 6.07 -15.70
C ASP A 202 -1.08 6.49 -14.70
N VAL A 203 -2.03 5.61 -14.37
CA VAL A 203 -2.99 5.89 -13.29
C VAL A 203 -2.28 6.12 -11.95
N MET A 204 -1.25 5.34 -11.63
CA MET A 204 -0.49 5.52 -10.38
C MET A 204 0.32 6.82 -10.38
N LYS A 205 0.88 7.25 -11.53
CA LYS A 205 1.54 8.54 -11.70
C LYS A 205 0.58 9.71 -11.47
N ASP A 206 -0.64 9.60 -11.98
CA ASP A 206 -1.67 10.62 -11.77
C ASP A 206 -2.06 10.73 -10.28
N LEU A 207 -2.17 9.61 -9.58
CA LEU A 207 -2.40 9.61 -8.11
C LEU A 207 -1.26 10.27 -7.35
N ALA A 208 -0.01 10.05 -7.75
CA ALA A 208 1.17 10.70 -7.16
C ALA A 208 1.13 12.22 -7.36
N ARG A 209 0.82 12.68 -8.60
CA ARG A 209 0.68 14.11 -8.92
C ARG A 209 -0.41 14.79 -8.11
N ASP A 210 -1.48 14.06 -7.79
CA ASP A 210 -2.57 14.55 -6.93
C ASP A 210 -2.22 14.56 -5.43
N GLY A 211 -0.99 14.19 -5.06
CA GLY A 211 -0.50 14.19 -3.69
C GLY A 211 -0.98 13.00 -2.85
N MET A 212 -1.38 11.89 -3.47
CA MET A 212 -1.75 10.68 -2.74
C MET A 212 -0.53 10.05 -2.09
N THR A 213 -0.57 9.82 -0.79
CA THR A 213 0.47 9.05 -0.09
C THR A 213 0.40 7.59 -0.54
N MET A 214 1.53 7.04 -1.00
CA MET A 214 1.58 5.67 -1.51
C MET A 214 2.78 4.90 -0.97
N ILE A 215 2.56 3.61 -0.68
CA ILE A 215 3.66 2.64 -0.51
C ILE A 215 3.48 1.58 -1.59
N VAL A 216 4.49 1.42 -2.45
CA VAL A 216 4.41 0.62 -3.66
C VAL A 216 5.49 -0.46 -3.64
N VAL A 217 5.10 -1.72 -3.49
CA VAL A 217 5.97 -2.86 -3.81
C VAL A 217 5.94 -3.04 -5.31
N THR A 218 7.08 -2.93 -5.96
CA THR A 218 7.17 -3.00 -7.41
C THR A 218 8.49 -3.59 -7.90
N HIS A 219 8.49 -4.10 -9.12
CA HIS A 219 9.68 -4.44 -9.90
C HIS A 219 9.94 -3.43 -11.03
N GLU A 220 9.06 -2.43 -11.17
CA GLU A 220 9.14 -1.38 -12.19
C GLU A 220 10.14 -0.29 -11.76
N ILE A 221 11.43 -0.52 -12.05
CA ILE A 221 12.52 0.41 -11.66
C ILE A 221 12.32 1.78 -12.31
N GLY A 222 11.81 1.82 -13.54
CA GLY A 222 11.47 3.07 -14.24
C GLY A 222 10.46 3.91 -13.48
N PHE A 223 9.39 3.29 -12.98
CA PHE A 223 8.38 3.95 -12.16
C PHE A 223 8.98 4.47 -10.84
N ALA A 224 9.73 3.63 -10.11
CA ALA A 224 10.36 4.04 -8.85
C ALA A 224 11.30 5.24 -9.05
N ARG A 225 12.06 5.30 -10.15
CA ARG A 225 12.97 6.40 -10.49
C ARG A 225 12.26 7.68 -10.89
N GLU A 226 11.09 7.56 -11.57
CA GLU A 226 10.35 8.71 -12.11
C GLU A 226 9.46 9.36 -11.04
N VAL A 227 8.79 8.58 -10.21
CA VAL A 227 7.69 9.00 -9.34
C VAL A 227 8.00 8.85 -7.86
N GLY A 228 8.91 7.94 -7.49
CA GLY A 228 9.24 7.69 -6.09
C GLY A 228 9.98 8.87 -5.45
N ASP A 229 9.54 9.27 -4.26
CA ASP A 229 10.24 10.22 -3.39
C ASP A 229 11.28 9.51 -2.53
N SER A 230 10.97 8.30 -2.07
CA SER A 230 11.89 7.43 -1.35
C SER A 230 11.87 6.01 -1.89
N LEU A 231 13.01 5.34 -1.77
CA LEU A 231 13.20 3.95 -2.12
C LEU A 231 13.79 3.20 -0.93
N ILE A 232 13.23 2.04 -0.66
CA ILE A 232 13.68 1.12 0.38
C ILE A 232 13.95 -0.22 -0.26
N PHE A 233 15.17 -0.69 -0.11
CA PHE A 233 15.56 -2.02 -0.54
C PHE A 233 15.51 -2.98 0.66
N MET A 234 14.65 -4.00 0.55
CA MET A 234 14.49 -5.06 1.55
C MET A 234 15.10 -6.37 1.07
N ASP A 235 15.82 -7.04 1.96
CA ASP A 235 16.30 -8.39 1.74
C ASP A 235 16.31 -9.16 3.07
N ASP A 236 15.96 -10.44 3.02
CA ASP A 236 15.92 -11.34 4.19
C ASP A 236 15.22 -10.74 5.43
N GLY A 237 14.11 -10.03 5.22
CA GLY A 237 13.29 -9.49 6.30
C GLY A 237 13.81 -8.22 6.96
N VAL A 238 14.85 -7.59 6.42
CA VAL A 238 15.41 -6.32 6.94
C VAL A 238 15.46 -5.24 5.86
N VAL A 239 15.49 -3.99 6.26
CA VAL A 239 15.85 -2.86 5.38
C VAL A 239 17.37 -2.84 5.24
N VAL A 240 17.86 -3.06 4.01
CA VAL A 240 19.29 -3.10 3.69
C VAL A 240 19.81 -1.75 3.26
N GLU A 241 19.01 -1.02 2.47
CA GLU A 241 19.39 0.29 1.94
C GLU A 241 18.14 1.14 1.74
N SER A 242 18.26 2.45 1.98
CA SER A 242 17.20 3.41 1.74
C SER A 242 17.76 4.75 1.28
N GLY A 243 16.97 5.50 0.51
CA GLY A 243 17.37 6.82 0.03
C GLY A 243 16.51 7.31 -1.13
N ALA A 244 16.97 8.40 -1.78
CA ALA A 244 16.33 8.90 -2.98
C ALA A 244 16.44 7.85 -4.11
N PRO A 245 15.33 7.52 -4.83
CA PRO A 245 15.35 6.46 -5.83
C PRO A 245 16.45 6.60 -6.87
N ARG A 246 16.67 7.83 -7.36
CA ARG A 246 17.71 8.10 -8.37
C ARG A 246 19.13 7.80 -7.87
N GLU A 247 19.41 8.05 -6.58
CA GLU A 247 20.71 7.77 -5.97
C GLU A 247 20.89 6.27 -5.74
N VAL A 248 19.92 5.60 -5.10
CA VAL A 248 20.00 4.18 -4.80
C VAL A 248 20.06 3.33 -6.06
N ILE A 249 19.33 3.71 -7.12
CA ILE A 249 19.34 2.98 -8.39
C ILE A 249 20.65 3.21 -9.17
N ALA A 250 21.16 4.45 -9.23
CA ALA A 250 22.37 4.77 -9.98
C ALA A 250 23.66 4.36 -9.25
N ASN A 251 23.70 4.52 -7.92
CA ASN A 251 24.89 4.31 -7.11
C ASN A 251 24.56 3.53 -5.83
N PRO A 252 24.10 2.28 -5.94
CA PRO A 252 23.79 1.45 -4.77
C PRO A 252 25.05 1.24 -3.92
N ARG A 253 24.92 1.41 -2.61
CA ARG A 253 26.04 1.30 -1.67
C ARG A 253 26.24 -0.15 -1.21
N HIS A 254 25.13 -0.84 -0.96
CA HIS A 254 25.15 -2.18 -0.42
C HIS A 254 25.31 -3.24 -1.53
N ASP A 255 26.16 -4.26 -1.32
CA ASP A 255 26.44 -5.27 -2.35
C ASP A 255 25.21 -6.09 -2.74
N ARG A 256 24.28 -6.33 -1.80
CA ARG A 256 23.01 -7.00 -2.10
C ARG A 256 22.12 -6.16 -3.01
N THR A 257 22.06 -4.83 -2.80
CA THR A 257 21.35 -3.90 -3.68
C THR A 257 21.95 -3.89 -5.08
N LYS A 258 23.31 -3.83 -5.18
CA LYS A 258 24.02 -3.91 -6.47
C LYS A 258 23.70 -5.19 -7.20
N ALA A 259 23.80 -6.34 -6.52
CA ALA A 259 23.54 -7.64 -7.12
C ALA A 259 22.09 -7.83 -7.58
N PHE A 260 21.12 -7.21 -6.90
CA PHE A 260 19.73 -7.20 -7.31
C PHE A 260 19.51 -6.31 -8.53
N LEU A 261 19.97 -5.05 -8.48
CA LEU A 261 19.79 -4.09 -9.58
C LEU A 261 20.46 -4.55 -10.87
N ALA A 262 21.64 -5.18 -10.81
CA ALA A 262 22.32 -5.74 -11.97
C ALA A 262 21.55 -6.87 -12.68
N LYS A 263 20.52 -7.45 -12.05
CA LYS A 263 19.67 -8.50 -12.66
C LYS A 263 18.37 -7.94 -13.26
N VAL A 264 17.96 -6.73 -12.86
CA VAL A 264 16.66 -6.17 -13.25
C VAL A 264 16.80 -4.92 -14.13
N LEU A 265 18.00 -4.36 -14.26
CA LEU A 265 18.41 -3.33 -15.22
C LEU A 265 19.05 -3.95 -16.45
#